data_b421fad52d685a4ba8d8a746de699432
#
_entry.id   b421fad52d685a4ba8d8a746de699432
#
_cell.length_a   1.000
_cell.length_b   1.000
_cell.length_c   1.000
_cell.angle_alpha   90.00
_cell.angle_beta   90.00
_cell.angle_gamma   90.00
#
_symmetry.space_group_name_H-M   'P 1'
#
loop_
_entity.id
_entity.type
_entity.pdbx_description
1 polymer ?
#
loop_
_entity_poly.entity_id
_entity_poly.type
_entity_poly.pdbx_seq_one_letter_code
_entity_poly.pdbx_strand_id
1 'polypeptide(L)'
;MEMPQPSEGHRKLEKIAGEWQGEETMYPSPWDPNGGSAIGRINSRIALNGFALINDYEQERDGKVNFSGHGVFTYDPKADTYTLVWVDCMGAPPEVFKGKFEGDILKLSHGGPGMHVRLTYDLSQPGLLATSMEMSQDGSEWKRFFDARLKRR
;
A
#
# COMPACT_ATOMS: atom_id res chain seq x y z
N MET A 1 -21.38 23.62 16.71
CA MET A 1 -21.11 22.30 16.10
C MET A 1 -19.70 21.86 16.44
N GLU A 2 -19.58 20.71 17.06
CA GLU A 2 -18.27 20.15 17.33
C GLU A 2 -17.74 19.46 16.08
N MET A 3 -16.45 19.67 15.80
CA MET A 3 -15.80 18.93 14.71
C MET A 3 -15.64 17.47 15.10
N PRO A 4 -15.89 16.53 14.18
CA PRO A 4 -15.67 15.12 14.46
C PRO A 4 -14.20 14.85 14.79
N GLN A 5 -13.97 13.84 15.61
CA GLN A 5 -12.64 13.42 16.02
C GLN A 5 -12.31 12.04 15.45
N PRO A 6 -11.05 11.80 15.08
CA PRO A 6 -10.65 10.47 14.62
C PRO A 6 -10.90 9.41 15.68
N SER A 7 -11.35 8.25 15.22
CA SER A 7 -11.52 7.08 16.08
C SER A 7 -10.20 6.33 16.25
N GLU A 8 -10.21 5.31 17.09
CA GLU A 8 -9.05 4.43 17.28
C GLU A 8 -8.63 3.75 15.97
N GLY A 9 -9.62 3.38 15.13
CA GLY A 9 -9.32 2.80 13.82
C GLY A 9 -8.54 3.76 12.91
N HIS A 10 -8.90 5.04 12.91
CA HIS A 10 -8.11 6.04 12.18
C HIS A 10 -6.68 6.12 12.72
N ARG A 11 -6.51 6.06 14.03
CA ARG A 11 -5.19 6.18 14.66
C ARG A 11 -4.27 4.99 14.36
N LYS A 12 -4.80 3.83 13.99
CA LYS A 12 -3.96 2.71 13.55
C LYS A 12 -3.14 3.04 12.32
N LEU A 13 -3.61 3.96 11.48
CA LEU A 13 -2.86 4.40 10.31
C LEU A 13 -1.57 5.14 10.69
N GLU A 14 -1.46 5.65 11.90
CA GLU A 14 -0.23 6.30 12.38
C GLU A 14 0.98 5.35 12.35
N LYS A 15 0.75 4.05 12.41
CA LYS A 15 1.83 3.05 12.34
C LYS A 15 2.53 3.06 10.98
N ILE A 16 1.83 3.48 9.93
CA ILE A 16 2.40 3.57 8.58
C ILE A 16 3.05 4.95 8.36
N ALA A 17 2.67 5.95 9.14
CA ALA A 17 3.21 7.30 8.97
C ALA A 17 4.73 7.31 9.17
N GLY A 18 5.42 8.11 8.38
CA GLY A 18 6.86 8.28 8.43
C GLY A 18 7.52 8.06 7.08
N GLU A 19 8.83 8.04 7.09
CA GLU A 19 9.64 7.78 5.90
C GLU A 19 10.22 6.38 5.97
N TRP A 20 10.06 5.63 4.88
CA TRP A 20 10.48 4.24 4.78
C TRP A 20 11.30 4.05 3.52
N GLN A 21 12.34 3.23 3.60
CA GLN A 21 13.17 2.90 2.45
C GLN A 21 13.71 1.48 2.59
N GLY A 22 13.78 0.76 1.48
CA GLY A 22 14.38 -0.56 1.50
C GLY A 22 14.36 -1.24 0.15
N GLU A 23 14.73 -2.49 0.15
CA GLU A 23 14.81 -3.31 -1.04
C GLU A 23 13.45 -3.88 -1.42
N GLU A 24 13.16 -3.80 -2.70
CA GLU A 24 11.99 -4.43 -3.32
C GLU A 24 12.43 -5.52 -4.26
N THR A 25 11.71 -6.62 -4.25
CA THR A 25 11.89 -7.72 -5.20
C THR A 25 10.71 -7.75 -6.16
N MET A 26 11.01 -7.64 -7.46
CA MET A 26 10.02 -7.78 -8.53
C MET A 26 10.10 -9.22 -9.03
N TYR A 27 8.96 -9.90 -9.04
CA TYR A 27 8.89 -11.26 -9.54
C TYR A 27 8.58 -11.25 -11.04
N PRO A 28 9.05 -12.26 -11.78
CA PRO A 28 8.76 -12.33 -13.21
C PRO A 28 7.26 -12.25 -13.50
N SER A 29 6.91 -11.46 -14.50
CA SER A 29 5.52 -11.25 -14.92
C SER A 29 5.48 -11.01 -16.42
N PRO A 30 4.29 -10.99 -17.05
CA PRO A 30 4.20 -10.64 -18.49
C PRO A 30 4.73 -9.25 -18.80
N TRP A 31 4.68 -8.31 -17.83
CA TRP A 31 5.17 -6.94 -18.01
C TRP A 31 6.66 -6.78 -17.71
N ASP A 32 7.20 -7.71 -16.93
CA ASP A 32 8.61 -7.70 -16.52
C ASP A 32 9.07 -9.16 -16.45
N PRO A 33 9.39 -9.78 -17.61
CA PRO A 33 9.65 -11.22 -17.68
C PRO A 33 10.83 -11.71 -16.83
N ASN A 34 11.81 -10.84 -16.58
CA ASN A 34 12.99 -11.21 -15.79
C ASN A 34 12.84 -10.91 -14.30
N GLY A 35 11.90 -10.04 -13.95
CA GLY A 35 11.85 -9.52 -12.59
C GLY A 35 13.07 -8.67 -12.25
N GLY A 36 13.45 -8.64 -10.98
CA GLY A 36 14.64 -7.94 -10.51
C GLY A 36 14.45 -7.29 -9.16
N SER A 37 15.39 -6.42 -8.81
CA SER A 37 15.35 -5.68 -7.55
C SER A 37 15.27 -4.19 -7.80
N ALA A 38 14.74 -3.49 -6.81
CA ALA A 38 14.57 -2.06 -6.83
C ALA A 38 14.75 -1.51 -5.42
N ILE A 39 14.79 -0.19 -5.30
CA ILE A 39 14.71 0.50 -4.01
C ILE A 39 13.35 1.15 -3.95
N GLY A 40 12.59 0.83 -2.91
CA GLY A 40 11.30 1.45 -2.64
C GLY A 40 11.44 2.52 -1.57
N ARG A 41 10.72 3.63 -1.76
CA ARG A 41 10.63 4.71 -0.78
C ARG A 41 9.18 5.08 -0.58
N ILE A 42 8.77 5.14 0.67
CA ILE A 42 7.44 5.59 1.06
C ILE A 42 7.60 6.78 2.00
N ASN A 43 6.86 7.84 1.71
CA ASN A 43 6.72 8.97 2.60
C ASN A 43 5.23 9.10 2.92
N SER A 44 4.86 8.82 4.17
CA SER A 44 3.47 8.82 4.61
C SER A 44 3.28 9.80 5.75
N ARG A 45 2.19 10.57 5.68
CA ARG A 45 1.86 11.54 6.72
C ARG A 45 0.38 11.53 7.04
N ILE A 46 0.07 11.71 8.29
CA ILE A 46 -1.32 11.91 8.74
C ILE A 46 -1.77 13.28 8.28
N ALA A 47 -2.99 13.36 7.77
CA ALA A 47 -3.58 14.57 7.22
C ALA A 47 -5.06 14.66 7.58
N LEU A 48 -5.68 15.79 7.23
CA LEU A 48 -7.11 16.03 7.41
C LEU A 48 -7.56 15.77 8.86
N ASN A 49 -6.87 16.39 9.81
CA ASN A 49 -7.15 16.27 11.24
C ASN A 49 -7.13 14.83 11.78
N GLY A 50 -6.34 13.97 11.18
CA GLY A 50 -6.22 12.57 11.60
C GLY A 50 -7.14 11.60 10.88
N PHE A 51 -7.95 12.07 9.92
CA PHE A 51 -8.90 11.23 9.20
C PHE A 51 -8.28 10.50 8.01
N ALA A 52 -7.10 10.93 7.56
CA ALA A 52 -6.48 10.33 6.39
C ALA A 52 -4.97 10.17 6.57
N LEU A 53 -4.41 9.23 5.84
CA LEU A 53 -2.97 9.06 5.67
C LEU A 53 -2.66 9.26 4.20
N ILE A 54 -1.77 10.22 3.90
CA ILE A 54 -1.31 10.47 2.54
C ILE A 54 -0.02 9.69 2.34
N ASN A 55 0.04 8.92 1.28
CA ASN A 55 1.15 8.01 1.00
C ASN A 55 1.76 8.33 -0.36
N ASP A 56 3.00 8.79 -0.36
CA ASP A 56 3.75 8.98 -1.60
C ASP A 56 4.78 7.88 -1.73
N TYR A 57 4.83 7.25 -2.89
CA TYR A 57 5.69 6.12 -3.18
C TYR A 57 6.52 6.39 -4.42
N GLU A 58 7.78 6.00 -4.37
CA GLU A 58 8.60 5.94 -5.57
C GLU A 58 9.48 4.69 -5.58
N GLN A 59 9.74 4.21 -6.79
CA GLN A 59 10.59 3.06 -7.03
C GLN A 59 11.77 3.48 -7.88
N GLU A 60 12.96 3.07 -7.46
CA GLU A 60 14.19 3.34 -8.18
C GLU A 60 14.80 2.03 -8.66
N ARG A 61 15.05 1.94 -9.96
CA ARG A 61 15.79 0.83 -10.57
C ARG A 61 16.95 1.39 -11.36
N ASP A 62 18.12 0.77 -11.21
CA ASP A 62 19.34 1.17 -11.94
C ASP A 62 19.67 2.66 -11.80
N GLY A 63 19.45 3.21 -10.61
CA GLY A 63 19.77 4.60 -10.30
C GLY A 63 18.75 5.62 -10.79
N LYS A 64 17.60 5.17 -11.31
CA LYS A 64 16.56 6.08 -11.82
C LYS A 64 15.21 5.76 -11.19
N VAL A 65 14.47 6.81 -10.86
CA VAL A 65 13.07 6.65 -10.45
C VAL A 65 12.26 6.29 -11.69
N ASN A 66 11.80 5.03 -11.73
CA ASN A 66 11.06 4.50 -12.87
C ASN A 66 9.55 4.43 -12.63
N PHE A 67 9.11 4.56 -11.38
CA PHE A 67 7.71 4.49 -11.02
C PHE A 67 7.44 5.38 -9.81
N SER A 68 6.30 6.04 -9.81
CA SER A 68 5.83 6.82 -8.66
C SER A 68 4.32 6.70 -8.53
N GLY A 69 3.86 6.76 -7.30
CA GLY A 69 2.43 6.66 -7.01
C GLY A 69 2.04 7.46 -5.79
N HIS A 70 0.75 7.67 -5.66
CA HIS A 70 0.16 8.48 -4.60
C HIS A 70 -1.10 7.80 -4.10
N GLY A 71 -1.22 7.64 -2.80
CA GLY A 71 -2.36 7.01 -2.19
C GLY A 71 -2.94 7.81 -1.05
N VAL A 72 -4.23 7.64 -0.84
CA VAL A 72 -4.94 8.20 0.31
C VAL A 72 -5.64 7.05 1.03
N PHE A 73 -5.24 6.84 2.28
CA PHE A 73 -5.89 5.87 3.16
C PHE A 73 -6.93 6.59 4.00
N THR A 74 -8.11 6.01 4.09
CA THR A 74 -9.19 6.47 4.98
C THR A 74 -9.77 5.27 5.73
N TYR A 75 -10.60 5.55 6.73
CA TYR A 75 -11.24 4.51 7.53
C TYR A 75 -12.70 4.85 7.75
N ASP A 76 -13.58 3.86 7.55
CA ASP A 76 -15.00 3.96 7.85
C ASP A 76 -15.30 3.19 9.14
N PRO A 77 -15.56 3.89 10.27
CA PRO A 77 -15.83 3.21 11.54
C PRO A 77 -17.13 2.42 11.56
N LYS A 78 -18.10 2.77 10.72
CA LYS A 78 -19.37 2.04 10.64
C LYS A 78 -19.20 0.67 10.01
N ALA A 79 -18.42 0.62 8.93
CA ALA A 79 -18.17 -0.63 8.21
C ALA A 79 -16.91 -1.33 8.70
N ASP A 80 -16.13 -0.70 9.60
CA ASP A 80 -14.81 -1.17 10.02
C ASP A 80 -13.95 -1.53 8.82
N THR A 81 -13.84 -0.60 7.88
CA THR A 81 -13.16 -0.83 6.60
C THR A 81 -12.20 0.30 6.28
N TYR A 82 -10.96 -0.08 5.93
CA TYR A 82 -9.97 0.85 5.39
C TYR A 82 -10.09 0.89 3.89
N THR A 83 -9.90 2.07 3.33
CA THR A 83 -9.92 2.29 1.88
C THR A 83 -8.64 2.98 1.48
N LEU A 84 -8.00 2.47 0.44
CA LEU A 84 -6.87 3.12 -0.22
C LEU A 84 -7.31 3.51 -1.62
N VAL A 85 -7.24 4.79 -1.92
CA VAL A 85 -7.41 5.30 -3.29
C VAL A 85 -6.01 5.53 -3.85
N TRP A 86 -5.71 4.88 -4.95
CA TRP A 86 -4.37 4.88 -5.55
C TRP A 86 -4.37 5.46 -6.94
N VAL A 87 -3.41 6.34 -7.21
CA VAL A 87 -3.10 6.85 -8.56
C VAL A 87 -1.60 6.76 -8.76
N ASP A 88 -1.18 6.54 -10.00
CA ASP A 88 0.25 6.43 -10.29
C ASP A 88 0.62 6.97 -11.67
N CYS A 89 1.92 6.92 -11.95
CA CYS A 89 2.48 7.49 -13.17
C CYS A 89 2.16 6.69 -14.45
N MET A 90 1.44 5.58 -14.33
CA MET A 90 0.96 4.83 -15.50
C MET A 90 -0.27 5.50 -16.13
N GLY A 91 -0.89 6.46 -15.41
CA GLY A 91 -1.97 7.26 -15.94
C GLY A 91 -3.33 6.58 -15.99
N ALA A 92 -3.48 5.42 -15.35
CA ALA A 92 -4.77 4.74 -15.27
C ALA A 92 -5.73 5.48 -14.33
N PRO A 93 -7.05 5.26 -14.45
CA PRO A 93 -8.00 5.78 -13.49
C PRO A 93 -7.69 5.34 -12.06
N PRO A 94 -8.12 6.10 -11.04
CA PRO A 94 -7.88 5.72 -9.65
C PRO A 94 -8.38 4.31 -9.34
N GLU A 95 -7.57 3.56 -8.62
CA GLU A 95 -7.94 2.24 -8.13
C GLU A 95 -8.31 2.34 -6.66
N VAL A 96 -9.35 1.62 -6.24
CA VAL A 96 -9.84 1.62 -4.87
C VAL A 96 -9.66 0.25 -4.26
N PHE A 97 -8.86 0.17 -3.21
CA PHE A 97 -8.63 -1.05 -2.44
C PHE A 97 -9.33 -0.91 -1.10
N LYS A 98 -9.91 -2.01 -0.62
CA LYS A 98 -10.60 -2.04 0.67
C LYS A 98 -10.18 -3.24 1.49
N GLY A 99 -10.17 -3.08 2.80
CA GLY A 99 -9.85 -4.18 3.69
C GLY A 99 -9.76 -3.78 5.15
N LYS A 100 -9.05 -4.61 5.91
CA LYS A 100 -8.99 -4.50 7.37
C LYS A 100 -7.60 -4.81 7.89
N PHE A 101 -7.33 -4.34 9.10
CA PHE A 101 -6.21 -4.84 9.88
C PHE A 101 -6.57 -6.20 10.50
N GLU A 102 -5.63 -7.12 10.39
CA GLU A 102 -5.60 -8.34 11.19
C GLU A 102 -4.35 -8.23 12.07
N GLY A 103 -4.53 -7.89 13.36
CA GLY A 103 -3.42 -7.52 14.20
C GLY A 103 -2.69 -6.30 13.65
N ASP A 104 -1.40 -6.44 13.39
CA ASP A 104 -0.55 -5.38 12.84
C ASP A 104 -0.40 -5.47 11.31
N ILE A 105 -1.24 -6.24 10.65
CA ILE A 105 -1.16 -6.45 9.20
C ILE A 105 -2.41 -5.87 8.55
N LEU A 106 -2.23 -4.88 7.69
CA LEU A 106 -3.31 -4.31 6.90
C LEU A 106 -3.39 -5.05 5.56
N LYS A 107 -4.55 -5.68 5.31
CA LYS A 107 -4.80 -6.42 4.07
C LYS A 107 -5.90 -5.73 3.28
N LEU A 108 -5.57 -5.32 2.08
CA LEU A 108 -6.46 -4.61 1.18
C LEU A 108 -6.60 -5.37 -0.13
N SER A 109 -7.76 -5.30 -0.74
CA SER A 109 -7.99 -5.95 -2.02
C SER A 109 -8.81 -5.08 -2.96
N HIS A 110 -8.60 -5.32 -4.25
CA HIS A 110 -9.35 -4.71 -5.34
C HIS A 110 -9.73 -5.85 -6.29
N GLY A 111 -10.99 -5.96 -6.63
CA GLY A 111 -11.46 -6.99 -7.54
C GLY A 111 -12.27 -6.39 -8.68
N GLY A 112 -12.05 -6.94 -9.86
CA GLY A 112 -12.80 -6.59 -11.05
C GLY A 112 -12.78 -7.76 -12.02
N PRO A 113 -13.56 -7.72 -13.10
CA PRO A 113 -13.57 -8.80 -14.07
C PRO A 113 -12.18 -9.09 -14.62
N GLY A 114 -11.72 -10.34 -14.43
CA GLY A 114 -10.46 -10.80 -14.97
C GLY A 114 -9.20 -10.42 -14.20
N MET A 115 -9.33 -9.70 -13.08
CA MET A 115 -8.15 -9.33 -12.29
C MET A 115 -8.52 -9.03 -10.85
N HIS A 116 -7.86 -9.72 -9.95
CA HIS A 116 -7.92 -9.47 -8.51
C HIS A 116 -6.54 -9.08 -8.04
N VAL A 117 -6.46 -8.05 -7.19
CA VAL A 117 -5.20 -7.57 -6.61
C VAL A 117 -5.36 -7.49 -5.11
N ARG A 118 -4.36 -7.93 -4.38
CA ARG A 118 -4.33 -7.71 -2.94
C ARG A 118 -2.98 -7.12 -2.51
N LEU A 119 -3.08 -6.18 -1.59
CA LEU A 119 -1.94 -5.47 -1.01
C LEU A 119 -1.85 -5.83 0.46
N THR A 120 -0.63 -6.02 0.95
CA THR A 120 -0.37 -6.29 2.36
C THR A 120 0.64 -5.27 2.89
N TYR A 121 0.32 -4.67 4.03
CA TYR A 121 1.21 -3.79 4.78
C TYR A 121 1.40 -4.44 6.15
N ASP A 122 2.55 -5.07 6.35
CA ASP A 122 2.86 -5.82 7.57
C ASP A 122 3.75 -4.98 8.47
N LEU A 123 3.21 -4.57 9.61
CA LEU A 123 3.88 -3.75 10.63
C LEU A 123 4.16 -4.55 11.90
N SER A 124 4.13 -5.88 11.82
CA SER A 124 4.30 -6.74 13.01
C SER A 124 5.69 -6.71 13.61
N GLN A 125 6.70 -6.29 12.83
CA GLN A 125 8.07 -6.14 13.35
C GLN A 125 8.38 -4.65 13.55
N PRO A 126 8.79 -4.22 14.76
CA PRO A 126 9.11 -2.82 15.01
C PRO A 126 10.18 -2.28 14.06
N GLY A 127 9.93 -1.07 13.52
CA GLY A 127 10.86 -0.41 12.62
C GLY A 127 10.91 -0.96 11.20
N LEU A 128 10.07 -1.94 10.89
CA LEU A 128 10.00 -2.57 9.57
C LEU A 128 8.58 -2.48 9.01
N LEU A 129 8.47 -2.08 7.76
CA LEU A 129 7.24 -2.18 6.98
C LEU A 129 7.50 -3.16 5.84
N ALA A 130 6.88 -4.32 5.92
CA ALA A 130 6.94 -5.30 4.84
C ALA A 130 5.67 -5.15 3.98
N THR A 131 5.86 -4.88 2.70
CA THR A 131 4.74 -4.74 1.77
C THR A 131 4.79 -5.83 0.72
N SER A 132 3.63 -6.20 0.21
CA SER A 132 3.56 -7.13 -0.92
C SER A 132 2.31 -6.87 -1.75
N MET A 133 2.40 -7.24 -3.03
CA MET A 133 1.27 -7.23 -3.94
C MET A 133 1.17 -8.60 -4.60
N GLU A 134 -0.04 -9.14 -4.62
CA GLU A 134 -0.35 -10.39 -5.29
C GLU A 134 -1.51 -10.16 -6.24
N MET A 135 -1.52 -10.90 -7.35
CA MET A 135 -2.52 -10.79 -8.39
C MET A 135 -3.09 -12.17 -8.71
N SER A 136 -4.38 -12.20 -9.07
CA SER A 136 -5.06 -13.41 -9.47
C SER A 136 -6.05 -13.10 -10.59
N GLN A 137 -6.16 -14.00 -11.56
CA GLN A 137 -7.16 -13.89 -12.63
C GLN A 137 -8.54 -14.37 -12.18
N ASP A 138 -8.57 -15.36 -11.27
CA ASP A 138 -9.80 -16.03 -10.87
C ASP A 138 -10.17 -15.84 -9.39
N GLY A 139 -9.30 -15.19 -8.62
CA GLY A 139 -9.52 -14.99 -7.19
C GLY A 139 -9.12 -16.17 -6.32
N SER A 140 -8.60 -17.27 -6.91
CA SER A 140 -8.19 -18.46 -6.16
C SER A 140 -6.72 -18.77 -6.27
N GLU A 141 -6.11 -18.61 -7.42
CA GLU A 141 -4.68 -18.80 -7.63
C GLU A 141 -3.99 -17.43 -7.64
N TRP A 142 -3.08 -17.21 -6.68
CA TRP A 142 -2.41 -15.93 -6.47
C TRP A 142 -0.95 -16.03 -6.82
N LYS A 143 -0.46 -15.04 -7.57
CA LYS A 143 0.95 -14.91 -7.90
C LYS A 143 1.48 -13.64 -7.27
N ARG A 144 2.64 -13.72 -6.62
CA ARG A 144 3.30 -12.56 -6.08
C ARG A 144 3.87 -11.71 -7.21
N PHE A 145 3.53 -10.43 -7.20
CA PHE A 145 4.01 -9.46 -8.18
C PHE A 145 5.25 -8.74 -7.66
N PHE A 146 5.21 -8.29 -6.42
CA PHE A 146 6.39 -7.77 -5.75
C PHE A 146 6.26 -7.95 -4.24
N ASP A 147 7.40 -7.82 -3.55
CA ASP A 147 7.44 -7.60 -2.11
C ASP A 147 8.60 -6.66 -1.76
N ALA A 148 8.52 -6.06 -0.59
CA ALA A 148 9.50 -5.11 -0.11
C ALA A 148 9.68 -5.24 1.40
N ARG A 149 10.88 -4.91 1.85
CA ARG A 149 11.21 -4.80 3.27
C ARG A 149 11.80 -3.42 3.48
N LEU A 150 10.98 -2.53 4.03
CA LEU A 150 11.32 -1.13 4.19
C LEU A 150 11.62 -0.84 5.64
N LYS A 151 12.71 -0.14 5.86
CA LYS A 151 13.11 0.32 7.21
C LYS A 151 12.76 1.78 7.37
N ARG A 152 12.38 2.14 8.60
CA ARG A 152 12.12 3.53 8.95
C ARG A 152 13.42 4.34 8.86
N ARG A 153 13.32 5.49 8.23
CA ARG A 153 14.45 6.42 8.09
C ARG A 153 14.45 7.42 9.20
#